data_e171db92886ca3b2d095adf70186ba62
#
_entry.id   e171db92886ca3b2d095adf70186ba62
#
_cell.length_a   1.000
_cell.length_b   1.000
_cell.length_c   1.000
_cell.angle_alpha   90.00
_cell.angle_beta   90.00
_cell.angle_gamma   90.00
#
_symmetry.space_group_name_H-M   'P 1'
#
loop_
_entity.id
_entity.type
_entity.pdbx_description
1 polymer ?
#
loop_
_entity_poly.entity_id
_entity_poly.type
_entity_poly.pdbx_seq_one_letter_code
_entity_poly.pdbx_strand_id
1 'polypeptide(L)'
;TGKSYFALGLLSDLATGRDNLGLGIKECDKGTVYLTLEDPREILHQRMHAIGSLLAPDDRIKMQRRAHIESQVGSLIHLVDSNGFYNQRIIDAMCFAFEGKRLVILDTLRRFHSGNENDSGHMSTLISCFEQIAHRTGAAILFLHHVNKTSNFLGSGLEQGASRGSAALTDNIR
;
A
#
# COMPACT_ATOMS: atom_id res chain seq x y z
N THR A 1 -4.84 -12.90 -3.57
CA THR A 1 -3.48 -13.30 -3.20
C THR A 1 -3.23 -13.04 -1.73
N GLY A 2 -2.31 -13.79 -1.08
CA GLY A 2 -1.99 -13.65 0.34
C GLY A 2 -1.52 -12.25 0.75
N LYS A 3 -0.91 -11.49 -0.17
CA LYS A 3 -0.44 -10.11 0.09
C LYS A 3 -1.55 -9.17 0.52
N SER A 4 -2.67 -9.12 -0.20
CA SER A 4 -3.79 -8.23 0.13
C SER A 4 -4.45 -8.63 1.46
N TYR A 5 -4.56 -9.93 1.77
CA TYR A 5 -5.05 -10.41 3.07
C TYR A 5 -4.11 -10.03 4.21
N PHE A 6 -2.80 -10.17 4.02
CA PHE A 6 -1.81 -9.71 4.99
C PHE A 6 -1.92 -8.21 5.25
N ALA A 7 -2.05 -7.41 4.19
CA ALA A 7 -2.17 -5.97 4.28
C ALA A 7 -3.46 -5.52 5.00
N LEU A 8 -4.58 -6.18 4.75
CA LEU A 8 -5.85 -5.93 5.45
C LEU A 8 -5.79 -6.39 6.92
N GLY A 9 -5.08 -7.49 7.21
CA GLY A 9 -4.78 -7.93 8.57
C GLY A 9 -3.95 -6.90 9.33
N LEU A 10 -2.89 -6.38 8.70
CA LEU A 10 -2.05 -5.33 9.28
C LEU A 10 -2.86 -4.04 9.54
N LEU A 11 -3.71 -3.64 8.60
CA LEU A 11 -4.61 -2.51 8.78
C LEU A 11 -5.55 -2.73 9.98
N SER A 12 -6.11 -3.94 10.12
CA SER A 12 -6.98 -4.30 11.25
C SER A 12 -6.23 -4.23 12.58
N ASP A 13 -5.03 -4.81 12.64
CA ASP A 13 -4.21 -4.82 13.85
C ASP A 13 -3.82 -3.39 14.27
N LEU A 14 -3.41 -2.55 13.32
CA LEU A 14 -3.10 -1.15 13.60
C LEU A 14 -4.31 -0.33 14.05
N ALA A 15 -5.48 -0.59 13.49
CA ALA A 15 -6.71 0.12 13.85
C ALA A 15 -7.24 -0.29 15.24
N THR A 16 -7.08 -1.56 15.62
CA THR A 16 -7.61 -2.11 16.88
C THR A 16 -6.59 -2.08 18.02
N GLY A 17 -5.30 -2.01 17.72
CA GLY A 17 -4.22 -2.19 18.69
C GLY A 17 -3.95 -3.66 19.03
N ARG A 18 -4.53 -4.60 18.29
CA ARG A 18 -4.23 -6.03 18.39
C ARG A 18 -2.95 -6.34 17.64
N ASP A 19 -2.32 -7.44 17.98
CA ASP A 19 -1.09 -7.91 17.33
C ASP A 19 -1.26 -9.37 16.87
N ASN A 20 -2.32 -9.61 16.07
CA ASN A 20 -2.62 -10.94 15.56
C ASN A 20 -1.54 -11.46 14.58
N LEU A 21 -0.82 -10.54 13.94
CA LEU A 21 0.28 -10.85 13.04
C LEU A 21 1.63 -11.06 13.75
N GLY A 22 1.72 -10.79 15.06
CA GLY A 22 2.96 -10.94 15.83
C GLY A 22 4.06 -9.94 15.46
N LEU A 23 3.69 -8.72 15.06
CA LEU A 23 4.63 -7.68 14.59
C LEU A 23 5.00 -6.64 15.67
N GLY A 24 4.58 -6.86 16.91
CA GLY A 24 4.80 -5.92 18.01
C GLY A 24 3.96 -4.65 17.89
N ILE A 25 2.75 -4.74 17.33
CA ILE A 25 1.86 -3.61 17.09
C ILE A 25 1.38 -3.03 18.40
N LYS A 26 1.46 -1.70 18.52
CA LYS A 26 0.95 -0.93 19.65
C LYS A 26 -0.24 -0.09 19.21
N GLU A 27 -1.21 0.08 20.09
CA GLU A 27 -2.36 0.94 19.88
C GLU A 27 -1.91 2.38 19.55
N CYS A 28 -2.58 2.98 18.58
CA CYS A 28 -2.34 4.35 18.15
C CYS A 28 -3.66 4.96 17.67
N ASP A 29 -3.90 6.22 18.02
CA ASP A 29 -5.13 6.92 17.63
C ASP A 29 -5.13 7.40 16.17
N LYS A 30 -3.96 7.41 15.53
CA LYS A 30 -3.85 7.78 14.11
C LYS A 30 -4.49 6.69 13.24
N GLY A 31 -5.28 7.12 12.27
CA GLY A 31 -5.92 6.21 11.31
C GLY A 31 -4.93 5.55 10.35
N THR A 32 -5.39 4.46 9.75
CA THR A 32 -4.70 3.74 8.67
C THR A 32 -5.53 3.76 7.40
N VAL A 33 -4.88 3.78 6.25
CA VAL A 33 -5.55 3.80 4.94
C VAL A 33 -5.13 2.59 4.12
N TYR A 34 -6.08 1.97 3.46
CA TYR A 34 -5.86 1.00 2.39
C TYR A 34 -6.51 1.53 1.12
N LEU A 35 -5.69 1.87 0.14
CA LEU A 35 -6.12 2.35 -1.17
C LEU A 35 -5.78 1.32 -2.23
N THR A 36 -6.78 0.84 -2.94
CA THR A 36 -6.59 -0.10 -4.05
C THR A 36 -7.13 0.42 -5.37
N LEU A 37 -6.45 0.05 -6.45
CA LEU A 37 -6.85 0.29 -7.83
C LEU A 37 -7.18 -1.01 -8.57
N GLU A 38 -7.18 -2.16 -7.88
CA GLU A 38 -7.43 -3.48 -8.47
C GLU A 38 -8.68 -4.17 -7.92
N ASP A 39 -8.90 -4.09 -6.61
CA ASP A 39 -10.06 -4.75 -5.99
C ASP A 39 -11.27 -3.83 -5.97
N PRO A 40 -12.42 -4.22 -6.53
CA PRO A 40 -13.65 -3.45 -6.44
C PRO A 40 -14.20 -3.42 -5.01
N ARG A 41 -15.05 -2.43 -4.74
CA ARG A 41 -15.60 -2.16 -3.40
C ARG A 41 -16.29 -3.37 -2.78
N GLU A 42 -16.99 -4.14 -3.58
CA GLU A 42 -17.72 -5.34 -3.13
C GLU A 42 -16.77 -6.41 -2.58
N ILE A 43 -15.64 -6.62 -3.23
CA ILE A 43 -14.62 -7.57 -2.77
C ILE A 43 -13.97 -7.10 -1.46
N LEU A 44 -13.67 -5.81 -1.36
CA LEU A 44 -13.15 -5.23 -0.11
C LEU A 44 -14.14 -5.38 1.03
N HIS A 45 -15.41 -5.08 0.77
CA HIS A 45 -16.48 -5.23 1.76
C HIS A 45 -16.59 -6.68 2.27
N GLN A 46 -16.56 -7.66 1.38
CA GLN A 46 -16.60 -9.08 1.76
C GLN A 46 -15.40 -9.46 2.63
N ARG A 47 -14.18 -9.06 2.24
CA ARG A 47 -12.96 -9.32 3.02
C ARG A 47 -13.01 -8.66 4.39
N MET A 48 -13.44 -7.40 4.45
CA MET A 48 -13.51 -6.67 5.71
C MET A 48 -14.64 -7.19 6.62
N HIS A 49 -15.74 -7.66 6.05
CA HIS A 49 -16.78 -8.34 6.81
C HIS A 49 -16.24 -9.63 7.45
N ALA A 50 -15.48 -10.43 6.70
CA ALA A 50 -14.87 -11.65 7.22
C ALA A 50 -13.89 -11.34 8.36
N ILE A 51 -13.01 -10.34 8.21
CA ILE A 51 -12.09 -9.89 9.27
C ILE A 51 -12.89 -9.39 10.49
N GLY A 52 -13.87 -8.52 10.26
CA GLY A 52 -14.68 -7.92 11.31
C GLY A 52 -15.52 -8.95 12.11
N SER A 53 -15.91 -10.08 11.49
CA SER A 53 -16.63 -11.13 12.18
C SER A 53 -15.79 -11.83 13.28
N LEU A 54 -14.47 -11.78 13.16
CA LEU A 54 -13.53 -12.35 14.12
C LEU A 54 -13.17 -11.37 15.26
N LEU A 55 -13.55 -10.08 15.14
CA LEU A 55 -13.22 -9.06 16.12
C LEU A 55 -14.28 -8.99 17.24
N ALA A 56 -13.82 -8.66 18.46
CA ALA A 56 -14.71 -8.28 19.56
C ALA A 56 -15.49 -6.99 19.23
N PRO A 57 -16.67 -6.75 19.85
CA PRO A 57 -17.49 -5.56 19.57
C PRO A 57 -16.72 -4.23 19.68
N ASP A 58 -15.91 -4.05 20.72
CA ASP A 58 -15.13 -2.83 20.93
C ASP A 58 -14.05 -2.64 19.84
N ASP A 59 -13.42 -3.73 19.39
CA ASP A 59 -12.42 -3.68 18.33
C ASP A 59 -13.06 -3.34 16.97
N ARG A 60 -14.31 -3.79 16.71
CA ARG A 60 -15.07 -3.37 15.52
C ARG A 60 -15.30 -1.86 15.51
N ILE A 61 -15.64 -1.28 16.67
CA ILE A 61 -15.82 0.18 16.79
C ILE A 61 -14.52 0.92 16.53
N LYS A 62 -13.40 0.46 17.09
CA LYS A 62 -12.07 1.02 16.82
C LYS A 62 -11.72 0.93 15.33
N MET A 63 -11.95 -0.22 14.71
CA MET A 63 -11.70 -0.45 13.31
C MET A 63 -12.53 0.49 12.41
N GLN A 64 -13.83 0.66 12.68
CA GLN A 64 -14.69 1.58 11.92
C GLN A 64 -14.21 3.04 11.99
N ARG A 65 -13.61 3.44 13.11
CA ARG A 65 -13.11 4.82 13.30
C ARG A 65 -11.74 5.06 12.70
N ARG A 66 -10.86 4.05 12.68
CA ARG A 66 -9.44 4.21 12.38
C ARG A 66 -9.00 3.57 11.07
N ALA A 67 -9.76 2.60 10.53
CA ALA A 67 -9.48 1.98 9.24
C ALA A 67 -10.26 2.67 8.13
N HIS A 68 -9.54 3.22 7.14
CA HIS A 68 -10.12 3.83 5.95
C HIS A 68 -9.76 2.97 4.75
N ILE A 69 -10.78 2.44 4.08
CA ILE A 69 -10.59 1.52 2.96
C ILE A 69 -11.29 2.11 1.75
N GLU A 70 -10.50 2.33 0.70
CA GLU A 70 -10.99 2.98 -0.51
C GLU A 70 -10.62 2.17 -1.76
N SER A 71 -11.61 1.96 -2.60
CA SER A 71 -11.43 1.39 -3.94
C SER A 71 -11.55 2.50 -4.97
N GLN A 72 -10.52 2.65 -5.76
CA GLN A 72 -10.44 3.60 -6.87
C GLN A 72 -10.27 2.86 -8.21
N VAL A 73 -10.91 1.69 -8.33
CA VAL A 73 -10.93 0.92 -9.57
C VAL A 73 -11.52 1.77 -10.70
N GLY A 74 -10.81 1.80 -11.84
CA GLY A 74 -11.17 2.65 -12.98
C GLY A 74 -10.60 4.07 -12.95
N SER A 75 -10.04 4.51 -11.83
CA SER A 75 -9.36 5.81 -11.74
C SER A 75 -7.92 5.73 -12.23
N LEU A 76 -7.44 6.83 -12.81
CA LEU A 76 -6.04 6.99 -13.22
C LEU A 76 -5.29 7.83 -12.18
N ILE A 77 -4.71 7.15 -11.20
CA ILE A 77 -3.89 7.78 -10.14
C ILE A 77 -2.42 7.49 -10.44
N HIS A 78 -1.88 8.13 -11.48
CA HIS A 78 -0.48 7.94 -11.83
C HIS A 78 0.39 9.05 -11.22
N LEU A 79 1.23 8.68 -10.26
CA LEU A 79 2.25 9.55 -9.66
C LEU A 79 3.37 9.87 -10.65
N VAL A 80 3.66 8.92 -11.56
CA VAL A 80 4.67 9.07 -12.61
C VAL A 80 4.05 8.65 -13.94
N ASP A 81 4.21 9.47 -14.97
CA ASP A 81 3.72 9.23 -16.31
C ASP A 81 4.62 8.28 -17.12
N SER A 82 4.24 8.02 -18.39
CA SER A 82 5.01 7.13 -19.28
C SER A 82 6.40 7.68 -19.66
N ASN A 83 6.64 8.97 -19.49
CA ASN A 83 7.91 9.64 -19.78
C ASN A 83 8.78 9.79 -18.51
N GLY A 84 8.33 9.28 -17.36
CA GLY A 84 9.05 9.37 -16.10
C GLY A 84 8.83 10.68 -15.34
N PHE A 85 7.92 11.56 -15.77
CA PHE A 85 7.62 12.79 -15.06
C PHE A 85 6.60 12.57 -13.94
N TYR A 86 6.84 13.18 -12.79
CA TYR A 86 5.92 13.10 -11.65
C TYR A 86 4.72 14.06 -11.81
N ASN A 87 3.60 13.70 -11.22
CA ASN A 87 2.37 14.48 -11.21
C ASN A 87 2.16 15.15 -9.85
N GLN A 88 2.56 16.42 -9.74
CA GLN A 88 2.48 17.18 -8.48
C GLN A 88 1.04 17.29 -7.95
N ARG A 89 0.02 17.40 -8.81
CA ARG A 89 -1.38 17.51 -8.38
C ARG A 89 -1.85 16.23 -7.66
N ILE A 90 -1.44 15.06 -8.15
CA ILE A 90 -1.78 13.79 -7.50
C ILE A 90 -1.03 13.66 -6.17
N ILE A 91 0.25 14.04 -6.12
CA ILE A 91 1.02 14.06 -4.88
C ILE A 91 0.34 14.94 -3.84
N ASP A 92 -0.07 16.15 -4.20
CA ASP A 92 -0.72 17.10 -3.29
C ASP A 92 -2.08 16.56 -2.79
N ALA A 93 -2.88 15.97 -3.68
CA ALA A 93 -4.15 15.33 -3.32
C ALA A 93 -3.95 14.16 -2.36
N MET A 94 -2.93 13.31 -2.59
CA MET A 94 -2.60 12.20 -1.70
C MET A 94 -2.08 12.71 -0.35
N CYS A 95 -1.26 13.76 -0.33
CA CYS A 95 -0.80 14.38 0.93
C CYS A 95 -1.99 14.89 1.75
N PHE A 96 -2.94 15.57 1.11
CA PHE A 96 -4.16 16.04 1.79
C PHE A 96 -4.99 14.88 2.34
N ALA A 97 -5.20 13.82 1.54
CA ALA A 97 -6.01 12.66 1.95
C ALA A 97 -5.35 11.83 3.07
N PHE A 98 -4.02 11.85 3.16
CA PHE A 98 -3.25 11.01 4.09
C PHE A 98 -2.70 11.77 5.29
N GLU A 99 -3.03 13.04 5.42
CA GLU A 99 -2.60 13.86 6.56
C GLU A 99 -2.99 13.23 7.89
N GLY A 100 -2.04 13.14 8.82
CA GLY A 100 -2.25 12.60 10.15
C GLY A 100 -2.49 11.09 10.22
N LYS A 101 -2.34 10.35 9.12
CA LYS A 101 -2.42 8.88 9.13
C LYS A 101 -1.12 8.27 9.63
N ARG A 102 -1.21 7.06 10.20
CA ARG A 102 -0.06 6.28 10.65
C ARG A 102 0.57 5.48 9.52
N LEU A 103 -0.28 4.83 8.73
CA LEU A 103 0.12 3.98 7.63
C LEU A 103 -0.84 4.17 6.46
N VAL A 104 -0.27 4.21 5.26
CA VAL A 104 -1.00 4.16 3.99
C VAL A 104 -0.54 2.92 3.23
N ILE A 105 -1.47 2.05 2.88
CA ILE A 105 -1.23 0.85 2.10
C ILE A 105 -1.75 1.09 0.68
N LEU A 106 -0.88 0.91 -0.31
CA LEU A 106 -1.19 1.08 -1.73
C LEU A 106 -1.17 -0.28 -2.44
N ASP A 107 -2.31 -0.72 -2.94
CA ASP A 107 -2.49 -2.00 -3.64
C ASP A 107 -2.97 -1.76 -5.08
N THR A 108 -2.17 -1.94 -6.07
CA THR A 108 -0.79 -2.43 -6.14
C THR A 108 0.10 -1.37 -6.80
N LEU A 109 1.42 -1.38 -6.52
CA LEU A 109 2.41 -0.42 -7.04
C LEU A 109 2.23 -0.13 -8.54
N ARG A 110 2.02 -1.17 -9.35
CA ARG A 110 1.87 -1.09 -10.80
C ARG A 110 0.76 -0.14 -11.26
N ARG A 111 -0.24 0.10 -10.44
CA ARG A 111 -1.39 0.97 -10.77
C ARG A 111 -1.15 2.44 -10.46
N PHE A 112 -0.09 2.76 -9.71
CA PHE A 112 0.24 4.14 -9.34
C PHE A 112 1.22 4.83 -10.29
N HIS A 113 1.57 4.19 -11.41
CA HIS A 113 2.41 4.79 -12.45
C HIS A 113 2.11 4.17 -13.82
N SER A 114 2.42 4.90 -14.89
CA SER A 114 2.48 4.40 -16.25
C SER A 114 3.90 4.31 -16.81
N GLY A 115 4.90 4.62 -15.99
CA GLY A 115 6.32 4.48 -16.33
C GLY A 115 6.75 3.03 -16.55
N ASN A 116 7.92 2.86 -17.12
CA ASN A 116 8.53 1.54 -17.36
C ASN A 116 9.16 1.03 -16.06
N GLU A 117 8.67 -0.12 -15.55
CA GLU A 117 9.21 -0.76 -14.34
C GLU A 117 10.68 -1.22 -14.48
N ASN A 118 11.17 -1.43 -15.69
CA ASN A 118 12.56 -1.80 -15.94
C ASN A 118 13.49 -0.58 -16.07
N ASP A 119 12.94 0.63 -16.05
CA ASP A 119 13.71 1.85 -16.10
C ASP A 119 13.99 2.34 -14.67
N SER A 120 15.28 2.41 -14.30
CA SER A 120 15.68 2.81 -12.95
C SER A 120 15.34 4.28 -12.66
N GLY A 121 15.35 5.15 -13.68
CA GLY A 121 14.99 6.56 -13.53
C GLY A 121 13.50 6.71 -13.19
N HIS A 122 12.62 6.03 -13.93
CA HIS A 122 11.18 6.05 -13.67
C HIS A 122 10.86 5.51 -12.28
N MET A 123 11.51 4.41 -11.87
CA MET A 123 11.28 3.84 -10.55
C MET A 123 11.86 4.70 -9.42
N SER A 124 13.01 5.31 -9.61
CA SER A 124 13.56 6.29 -8.65
C SER A 124 12.64 7.50 -8.47
N THR A 125 12.08 8.03 -9.56
CA THR A 125 11.10 9.11 -9.52
C THR A 125 9.86 8.69 -8.73
N LEU A 126 9.34 7.47 -8.94
CA LEU A 126 8.19 6.94 -8.21
C LEU A 126 8.47 6.80 -6.71
N ILE A 127 9.63 6.28 -6.33
CA ILE A 127 10.04 6.18 -4.92
C ILE A 127 10.14 7.58 -4.31
N SER A 128 10.75 8.55 -5.00
CA SER A 128 10.83 9.93 -4.53
C SER A 128 9.44 10.56 -4.30
N CYS A 129 8.43 10.22 -5.12
CA CYS A 129 7.04 10.63 -4.87
C CYS A 129 6.51 10.05 -3.55
N PHE A 130 6.75 8.76 -3.27
CA PHE A 130 6.34 8.15 -2.00
C PHE A 130 7.07 8.73 -0.80
N GLU A 131 8.37 8.99 -0.91
CA GLU A 131 9.15 9.65 0.14
C GLU A 131 8.62 11.06 0.43
N GLN A 132 8.29 11.82 -0.62
CA GLN A 132 7.68 13.14 -0.47
C GLN A 132 6.33 13.07 0.25
N ILE A 133 5.47 12.11 -0.12
CA ILE A 133 4.17 11.90 0.55
C ILE A 133 4.38 11.50 2.01
N ALA A 134 5.26 10.54 2.28
CA ALA A 134 5.58 10.10 3.64
C ALA A 134 6.11 11.24 4.51
N HIS A 135 7.04 12.04 3.99
CA HIS A 135 7.62 13.18 4.70
C HIS A 135 6.57 14.26 5.01
N ARG A 136 5.71 14.61 4.04
CA ARG A 136 4.70 15.67 4.18
C ARG A 136 3.55 15.26 5.10
N THR A 137 3.17 13.99 5.14
CA THR A 137 2.04 13.48 5.92
C THR A 137 2.45 12.92 7.28
N GLY A 138 3.71 12.51 7.44
CA GLY A 138 4.21 11.75 8.58
C GLY A 138 3.69 10.30 8.60
N ALA A 139 3.07 9.81 7.53
CA ALA A 139 2.60 8.44 7.40
C ALA A 139 3.70 7.53 6.85
N ALA A 140 3.76 6.28 7.32
CA ALA A 140 4.50 5.24 6.62
C ALA A 140 3.74 4.85 5.34
N ILE A 141 4.46 4.60 4.26
CA ILE A 141 3.88 4.11 3.00
C ILE A 141 4.28 2.66 2.79
N LEU A 142 3.30 1.78 2.67
CA LEU A 142 3.47 0.39 2.30
C LEU A 142 2.83 0.16 0.93
N PHE A 143 3.57 -0.32 -0.04
CA PHE A 143 2.98 -0.71 -1.32
C PHE A 143 3.13 -2.21 -1.57
N LEU A 144 2.12 -2.79 -2.20
CA LEU A 144 2.15 -4.18 -2.63
C LEU A 144 2.70 -4.26 -4.05
N HIS A 145 3.64 -5.16 -4.25
CA HIS A 145 4.28 -5.37 -5.56
C HIS A 145 4.23 -6.84 -5.98
N HIS A 146 4.08 -7.10 -7.27
CA HIS A 146 4.10 -8.45 -7.83
C HIS A 146 5.52 -8.84 -8.23
N VAL A 147 5.98 -9.99 -7.75
CA VAL A 147 7.24 -10.58 -8.22
C VAL A 147 7.08 -11.17 -9.62
N ASN A 148 8.17 -11.27 -10.37
CA ASN A 148 8.18 -11.86 -11.69
C ASN A 148 7.85 -13.37 -11.61
N LYS A 149 6.91 -13.85 -12.45
CA LYS A 149 6.55 -15.28 -12.48
C LYS A 149 7.72 -16.18 -12.86
N THR A 150 8.64 -15.72 -13.68
CA THR A 150 9.82 -16.48 -14.10
C THR A 150 10.79 -16.74 -12.94
N SER A 151 10.96 -15.80 -12.02
CA SER A 151 11.82 -15.98 -10.85
C SER A 151 11.25 -17.01 -9.86
N ASN A 152 9.93 -17.12 -9.75
CA ASN A 152 9.28 -18.14 -8.92
C ASN A 152 9.54 -19.57 -9.42
N PHE A 153 9.67 -19.75 -10.74
CA PHE A 153 9.91 -21.06 -11.36
C PHE A 153 11.36 -21.56 -11.11
N LEU A 154 12.31 -20.64 -10.97
CA LEU A 154 13.73 -20.95 -10.75
C LEU A 154 14.13 -20.99 -9.27
N GLY A 155 13.18 -20.90 -8.34
CA GLY A 155 13.46 -20.89 -6.90
C GLY A 155 14.12 -19.61 -6.38
N SER A 156 14.33 -18.61 -7.23
CA SER A 156 14.98 -17.32 -6.91
C SER A 156 13.98 -16.23 -6.44
N GLY A 157 12.76 -16.63 -6.10
CA GLY A 157 11.69 -15.70 -5.69
C GLY A 157 11.97 -14.90 -4.41
N LEU A 158 12.98 -15.32 -3.64
CA LEU A 158 13.44 -14.63 -2.42
C LEU A 158 14.67 -13.76 -2.67
N GLU A 159 15.25 -13.80 -3.86
CA GLU A 159 16.41 -12.97 -4.19
C GLU A 159 15.99 -11.55 -4.55
N GLN A 160 16.86 -10.60 -4.26
CA GLN A 160 16.65 -9.17 -4.49
C GLN A 160 16.32 -8.84 -5.96
N GLY A 161 16.89 -9.59 -6.91
CA GLY A 161 16.60 -9.46 -8.35
C GLY A 161 15.29 -10.07 -8.83
N ALA A 162 14.51 -10.74 -7.96
CA ALA A 162 13.26 -11.41 -8.33
C ALA A 162 12.07 -10.44 -8.44
N SER A 163 12.15 -9.24 -7.90
CA SER A 163 11.11 -8.23 -8.07
C SER A 163 11.09 -7.74 -9.53
N ARG A 164 9.89 -7.52 -10.07
CA ARG A 164 9.77 -6.78 -11.33
C ARG A 164 10.19 -5.34 -11.07
N GLY A 165 11.04 -4.84 -11.94
CA GLY A 165 11.49 -3.48 -11.84
C GLY A 165 13.01 -3.37 -11.73
N SER A 166 13.47 -2.16 -11.74
CA SER A 166 14.88 -1.85 -11.60
C SER A 166 15.37 -2.10 -10.18
N ALA A 167 16.67 -2.23 -10.00
CA ALA A 167 17.31 -2.28 -8.69
C ALA A 167 16.90 -1.11 -7.78
N ALA A 168 16.46 0.01 -8.37
CA ALA A 168 15.97 1.17 -7.61
C ALA A 168 14.83 0.83 -6.63
N LEU A 169 13.96 -0.13 -6.95
CA LEU A 169 12.90 -0.56 -6.03
C LEU A 169 13.44 -1.31 -4.81
N THR A 170 14.53 -2.07 -4.96
CA THR A 170 15.11 -2.85 -3.86
C THR A 170 16.13 -2.06 -3.06
N ASP A 171 16.82 -1.14 -3.68
CA ASP A 171 17.93 -0.38 -3.07
C ASP A 171 17.43 0.81 -2.24
N ASN A 172 16.27 1.37 -2.57
CA ASN A 172 15.72 2.57 -1.94
C ASN A 172 14.57 2.32 -0.96
N ILE A 173 14.15 1.07 -0.76
CA ILE A 173 13.09 0.70 0.21
C ILE A 173 13.72 0.37 1.56
N ARG A 174 13.17 0.98 2.61
CA ARG A 174 13.56 0.72 4.01
C ARG A 174 12.44 0.05 4.77
#